data_4c22f891153df1b7c1f3b65a32689c1b
#
_entry.id   4c22f891153df1b7c1f3b65a32689c1b
#
_cell.length_a   1.000
_cell.length_b   1.000
_cell.length_c   1.000
_cell.angle_alpha   90.00
_cell.angle_beta   90.00
_cell.angle_gamma   90.00
#
_symmetry.space_group_name_H-M   'P 1'
#
loop_
_entity.id
_entity.type
_entity.pdbx_description
1 polymer ?
#
loop_
_entity_poly.entity_id
_entity_poly.type
_entity_poly.pdbx_seq_one_letter_code
_entity_poly.pdbx_strand_id
1 'polypeptide(L)'
;ILCNEEECSGYPARRIGNEYLYQTMAKKNIATFEKYKIKKVITTCPHCFNTIKNEYPHLGGDYEVQHYSEFISELIDAGKIKPLITIDTTIAYHDSCYLGRHNKIYEPPRQIAKSIPGVKLVEMEKCRERGFCCGAGGGHMWMEESKGTKVNHERTQQFLDTEADTVGVSCPF
;
A
#
# COMPACT_ATOMS: atom_id res chain seq x y z
N ILE A 1 -8.02 13.20 9.95
CA ILE A 1 -8.27 13.59 8.54
C ILE A 1 -8.19 15.11 8.50
N LEU A 2 -7.24 15.65 7.74
CA LEU A 2 -6.99 17.10 7.63
C LEU A 2 -7.77 17.73 6.47
N CYS A 3 -8.65 16.96 5.87
CA CYS A 3 -9.64 17.30 4.84
C CYS A 3 -9.06 18.10 3.66
N ASN A 4 -8.91 19.40 3.77
CA ASN A 4 -8.52 20.26 2.64
C ASN A 4 -7.07 20.79 2.75
N GLU A 5 -6.32 20.40 3.77
CA GLU A 5 -4.95 20.92 4.01
C GLU A 5 -3.87 19.89 3.69
N GLU A 6 -4.22 18.59 3.61
CA GLU A 6 -3.28 17.55 3.20
C GLU A 6 -3.19 17.49 1.67
N GLU A 7 -1.98 17.26 1.18
CA GLU A 7 -1.70 17.09 -0.25
C GLU A 7 -1.08 15.72 -0.50
N CYS A 8 -0.84 15.42 -1.78
CA CYS A 8 -0.09 14.23 -2.16
C CYS A 8 1.26 14.18 -1.43
N SER A 9 1.68 13.00 -0.98
CA SER A 9 2.97 12.80 -0.33
C SER A 9 4.20 13.16 -1.18
N GLY A 10 3.99 13.47 -2.47
CA GLY A 10 5.06 13.77 -3.42
C GLY A 10 5.73 12.53 -4.02
N TYR A 11 5.32 11.32 -3.62
CA TYR A 11 5.89 10.08 -4.13
C TYR A 11 6.01 10.02 -5.66
N PRO A 12 4.93 10.27 -6.44
CA PRO A 12 5.04 10.17 -7.91
C PRO A 12 6.06 11.14 -8.49
N ALA A 13 6.07 12.39 -8.00
CA ALA A 13 7.02 13.41 -8.46
C ALA A 13 8.47 12.96 -8.24
N ARG A 14 8.78 12.42 -7.06
CA ARG A 14 10.12 11.92 -6.76
C ARG A 14 10.53 10.76 -7.66
N ARG A 15 9.62 9.82 -7.94
CA ARG A 15 9.94 8.62 -8.76
C ARG A 15 10.18 8.95 -10.24
N ILE A 16 9.56 10.01 -10.76
CA ILE A 16 9.81 10.49 -12.13
C ILE A 16 10.95 11.52 -12.20
N GLY A 17 11.67 11.76 -11.09
CA GLY A 17 12.85 12.63 -11.05
C GLY A 17 12.55 14.11 -10.78
N ASN A 18 11.31 14.48 -10.47
CA ASN A 18 10.98 15.88 -10.12
C ASN A 18 11.15 16.11 -8.61
N GLU A 19 12.42 16.19 -8.19
CA GLU A 19 12.79 16.37 -6.78
C GLU A 19 12.30 17.71 -6.20
N TYR A 20 12.28 18.77 -7.01
CA TYR A 20 11.79 20.07 -6.57
C TYR A 20 10.30 20.00 -6.18
N LEU A 21 9.47 19.42 -7.02
CA LEU A 21 8.05 19.25 -6.73
C LEU A 21 7.83 18.36 -5.52
N TYR A 22 8.57 17.24 -5.43
CA TYR A 22 8.52 16.35 -4.27
C TYR A 22 8.80 17.10 -2.97
N GLN A 23 9.92 17.84 -2.89
CA GLN A 23 10.28 18.56 -1.67
C GLN A 23 9.27 19.67 -1.32
N THR A 24 8.72 20.34 -2.33
CA THR A 24 7.68 21.36 -2.11
C THR A 24 6.45 20.76 -1.44
N MET A 25 5.95 19.66 -1.97
CA MET A 25 4.78 18.95 -1.43
C MET A 25 5.06 18.37 -0.03
N ALA A 26 6.21 17.71 0.13
CA ALA A 26 6.61 17.12 1.40
C ALA A 26 6.74 18.16 2.52
N LYS A 27 7.42 19.28 2.27
CA LYS A 27 7.57 20.38 3.24
C LYS A 27 6.23 21.00 3.62
N LYS A 28 5.29 21.14 2.66
CA LYS A 28 3.95 21.64 2.95
C LYS A 28 3.17 20.67 3.87
N ASN A 29 3.22 19.36 3.59
CA ASN A 29 2.61 18.37 4.45
C ASN A 29 3.25 18.34 5.85
N ILE A 30 4.59 18.43 5.94
CA ILE A 30 5.31 18.50 7.22
C ILE A 30 4.83 19.71 8.03
N ALA A 31 4.78 20.90 7.43
CA ALA A 31 4.27 22.10 8.09
C ALA A 31 2.82 21.96 8.56
N THR A 32 1.97 21.29 7.77
CA THR A 32 0.59 20.98 8.15
C THR A 32 0.54 20.02 9.34
N PHE A 33 1.34 18.96 9.32
CA PHE A 33 1.40 18.00 10.43
C PHE A 33 1.92 18.64 11.72
N GLU A 34 2.91 19.52 11.63
CA GLU A 34 3.42 20.29 12.78
C GLU A 34 2.35 21.24 13.34
N LYS A 35 1.64 21.99 12.47
CA LYS A 35 0.53 22.88 12.86
C LYS A 35 -0.50 22.15 13.72
N TYR A 36 -0.83 20.92 13.37
CA TYR A 36 -1.79 20.07 14.08
C TYR A 36 -1.16 19.16 15.15
N LYS A 37 0.14 19.26 15.37
CA LYS A 37 0.89 18.45 16.36
C LYS A 37 0.71 16.95 16.15
N ILE A 38 0.65 16.52 14.89
CA ILE A 38 0.50 15.13 14.51
C ILE A 38 1.73 14.35 14.96
N LYS A 39 1.52 13.22 15.62
CA LYS A 39 2.57 12.27 16.04
C LYS A 39 2.49 10.95 15.32
N LYS A 40 1.26 10.53 14.99
CA LYS A 40 0.98 9.25 14.32
C LYS A 40 0.19 9.48 13.04
N VAL A 41 0.62 8.83 11.97
CA VAL A 41 0.00 8.89 10.64
C VAL A 41 -0.39 7.47 10.22
N ILE A 42 -1.67 7.27 9.87
CA ILE A 42 -2.15 6.02 9.27
C ILE A 42 -2.45 6.30 7.81
N THR A 43 -1.87 5.49 6.91
CA THR A 43 -2.06 5.64 5.48
C THR A 43 -2.71 4.42 4.85
N THR A 44 -3.48 4.63 3.79
CA THR A 44 -4.05 3.54 2.97
C THR A 44 -3.16 3.17 1.79
N CYS A 45 -2.19 4.02 1.45
CA CYS A 45 -1.31 3.84 0.31
C CYS A 45 0.09 3.42 0.78
N PRO A 46 0.62 2.26 0.35
CA PRO A 46 1.98 1.83 0.69
C PRO A 46 3.09 2.78 0.22
N HIS A 47 2.84 3.52 -0.86
CA HIS A 47 3.78 4.52 -1.36
C HIS A 47 3.84 5.73 -0.43
N CYS A 48 2.68 6.23 0.02
CA CYS A 48 2.63 7.29 1.03
C CYS A 48 3.22 6.82 2.36
N PHE A 49 2.90 5.59 2.79
CA PHE A 49 3.50 4.96 3.97
C PHE A 49 5.04 5.02 3.90
N ASN A 50 5.60 4.50 2.81
CA ASN A 50 7.06 4.49 2.64
C ASN A 50 7.66 5.90 2.60
N THR A 51 7.02 6.81 1.86
CA THR A 51 7.53 8.18 1.69
C THR A 51 7.51 8.94 3.00
N ILE A 52 6.41 8.88 3.74
CA ILE A 52 6.30 9.61 5.02
C ILE A 52 7.23 8.97 6.08
N LYS A 53 7.30 7.63 6.13
CA LYS A 53 8.11 6.91 7.11
C LYS A 53 9.61 7.03 6.87
N ASN A 54 10.03 6.86 5.60
CA ASN A 54 11.45 6.64 5.29
C ASN A 54 12.11 7.84 4.59
N GLU A 55 11.33 8.75 4.01
CA GLU A 55 11.87 9.84 3.19
C GLU A 55 11.62 11.22 3.82
N TYR A 56 10.49 11.46 4.50
CA TYR A 56 10.22 12.72 5.21
C TYR A 56 11.21 13.05 6.34
N PRO A 57 11.79 12.06 7.07
CA PRO A 57 12.83 12.37 8.06
C PRO A 57 14.02 13.15 7.52
N HIS A 58 14.39 12.94 6.24
CA HIS A 58 15.44 13.72 5.58
C HIS A 58 15.06 15.21 5.36
N LEU A 59 13.79 15.55 5.50
CA LEU A 59 13.25 16.91 5.37
C LEU A 59 12.77 17.48 6.71
N GLY A 60 13.06 16.77 7.82
CA GLY A 60 12.69 17.19 9.18
C GLY A 60 11.33 16.67 9.68
N GLY A 61 10.63 15.84 8.91
CA GLY A 61 9.33 15.27 9.30
C GLY A 61 9.48 13.86 9.84
N ASP A 62 9.53 13.70 11.16
CA ASP A 62 9.64 12.39 11.84
C ASP A 62 8.32 12.04 12.54
N TYR A 63 7.68 10.96 12.09
CA TYR A 63 6.35 10.52 12.54
C TYR A 63 6.33 9.01 12.78
N GLU A 64 5.49 8.57 13.72
CA GLU A 64 5.06 7.18 13.78
C GLU A 64 4.12 6.92 12.61
N VAL A 65 4.57 6.17 11.61
CA VAL A 65 3.76 5.88 10.41
C VAL A 65 3.36 4.42 10.39
N GLN A 66 2.08 4.18 10.17
CA GLN A 66 1.51 2.84 10.12
C GLN A 66 0.66 2.68 8.85
N HIS A 67 0.78 1.55 8.17
CA HIS A 67 -0.13 1.22 7.10
C HIS A 67 -1.47 0.73 7.68
N TYR A 68 -2.59 1.08 7.05
CA TYR A 68 -3.92 0.72 7.57
C TYR A 68 -4.10 -0.76 7.86
N SER A 69 -3.44 -1.63 7.09
CA SER A 69 -3.53 -3.08 7.31
C SER A 69 -2.88 -3.53 8.62
N GLU A 70 -1.77 -2.89 9.04
CA GLU A 70 -1.17 -3.15 10.34
C GLU A 70 -2.12 -2.71 11.45
N PHE A 71 -2.66 -1.50 11.33
CA PHE A 71 -3.59 -0.95 12.33
C PHE A 71 -4.86 -1.78 12.48
N ILE A 72 -5.49 -2.20 11.38
CA ILE A 72 -6.67 -3.06 11.43
C ILE A 72 -6.33 -4.45 12.00
N SER A 73 -5.20 -5.04 11.62
CA SER A 73 -4.74 -6.32 12.16
C SER A 73 -4.57 -6.25 13.68
N GLU A 74 -3.94 -5.19 14.19
CA GLU A 74 -3.81 -4.96 15.64
C GLU A 74 -5.16 -4.82 16.35
N LEU A 75 -6.13 -4.16 15.72
CA LEU A 75 -7.47 -4.04 16.31
C LEU A 75 -8.22 -5.37 16.33
N ILE A 76 -8.02 -6.22 15.33
CA ILE A 76 -8.59 -7.58 15.30
C ILE A 76 -7.96 -8.43 16.40
N ASP A 77 -6.62 -8.41 16.53
CA ASP A 77 -5.89 -9.16 17.55
C ASP A 77 -6.27 -8.72 18.98
N ALA A 78 -6.51 -7.42 19.15
CA ALA A 78 -6.99 -6.87 20.41
C ALA A 78 -8.49 -7.14 20.67
N GLY A 79 -9.19 -7.82 19.75
CA GLY A 79 -10.63 -8.10 19.86
C GLY A 79 -11.53 -6.85 19.73
N LYS A 80 -10.98 -5.72 19.28
CA LYS A 80 -11.72 -4.46 19.12
C LYS A 80 -12.54 -4.41 17.82
N ILE A 81 -12.14 -5.17 16.83
CA ILE A 81 -12.86 -5.39 15.57
C ILE A 81 -13.02 -6.89 15.37
N LYS A 82 -14.23 -7.31 15.02
CA LYS A 82 -14.55 -8.70 14.69
C LYS A 82 -15.43 -8.73 13.45
N PRO A 83 -14.97 -9.26 12.31
CA PRO A 83 -15.83 -9.51 11.17
C PRO A 83 -16.94 -10.50 11.55
N LEU A 84 -18.19 -10.14 11.28
CA LEU A 84 -19.38 -10.92 11.70
C LEU A 84 -20.06 -11.60 10.51
N ILE A 85 -19.91 -11.03 9.31
CA ILE A 85 -20.62 -11.51 8.12
C ILE A 85 -19.75 -12.57 7.44
N THR A 86 -20.35 -13.71 7.15
CA THR A 86 -19.70 -14.77 6.37
C THR A 86 -19.71 -14.41 4.90
N ILE A 87 -18.54 -14.48 4.26
CA ILE A 87 -18.37 -14.26 2.82
C ILE A 87 -17.72 -15.53 2.25
N ASP A 88 -18.48 -16.31 1.51
CA ASP A 88 -17.93 -17.51 0.86
C ASP A 88 -17.23 -17.10 -0.45
N THR A 89 -15.93 -16.91 -0.37
CA THR A 89 -15.10 -16.51 -1.52
C THR A 89 -13.66 -16.94 -1.34
N THR A 90 -12.99 -17.19 -2.45
CA THR A 90 -11.55 -17.43 -2.49
C THR A 90 -10.83 -16.16 -2.92
N ILE A 91 -9.89 -15.69 -2.12
CA ILE A 91 -9.12 -14.47 -2.37
C ILE A 91 -7.67 -14.83 -2.67
N ALA A 92 -7.13 -14.37 -3.81
CA ALA A 92 -5.70 -14.35 -4.04
C ALA A 92 -5.15 -12.96 -3.70
N TYR A 93 -4.11 -12.90 -2.84
CA TYR A 93 -3.58 -11.62 -2.40
C TYR A 93 -2.40 -11.14 -3.24
N HIS A 94 -2.46 -9.87 -3.67
CA HIS A 94 -1.34 -9.20 -4.33
C HIS A 94 -0.47 -8.45 -3.32
N ASP A 95 0.78 -8.89 -3.17
CA ASP A 95 1.77 -8.20 -2.34
C ASP A 95 2.19 -6.88 -2.98
N SER A 96 1.74 -5.77 -2.43
CA SER A 96 2.19 -4.44 -2.84
C SER A 96 3.69 -4.27 -2.60
N CYS A 97 4.43 -3.85 -3.63
CA CYS A 97 5.89 -3.76 -3.58
C CYS A 97 6.39 -2.83 -2.46
N TYR A 98 5.73 -1.70 -2.23
CA TYR A 98 6.13 -0.75 -1.18
C TYR A 98 5.73 -1.19 0.23
N LEU A 99 4.74 -2.07 0.37
CA LEU A 99 4.43 -2.67 1.67
C LEU A 99 5.36 -3.85 1.97
N GLY A 100 5.41 -4.82 1.06
CA GLY A 100 6.19 -6.05 1.22
C GLY A 100 7.68 -5.85 0.96
N ARG A 101 8.07 -5.61 -0.31
CA ARG A 101 9.48 -5.61 -0.71
C ARG A 101 10.30 -4.52 0.01
N HIS A 102 9.77 -3.29 0.10
CA HIS A 102 10.49 -2.16 0.70
C HIS A 102 10.39 -2.12 2.22
N ASN A 103 9.26 -2.54 2.81
CA ASN A 103 9.01 -2.42 4.24
C ASN A 103 8.83 -3.75 4.99
N LYS A 104 8.90 -4.90 4.30
CA LYS A 104 8.82 -6.27 4.85
C LYS A 104 7.49 -6.59 5.57
N ILE A 105 6.42 -5.91 5.22
CA ILE A 105 5.08 -6.10 5.78
C ILE A 105 4.28 -7.02 4.87
N TYR A 106 4.09 -8.28 5.26
CA TYR A 106 3.42 -9.32 4.47
C TYR A 106 2.20 -9.93 5.17
N GLU A 107 2.26 -10.08 6.49
CA GLU A 107 1.24 -10.81 7.25
C GLU A 107 -0.04 -10.01 7.54
N PRO A 108 0.01 -8.71 7.93
CA PRO A 108 -1.19 -7.99 8.33
C PRO A 108 -2.35 -8.03 7.30
N PRO A 109 -2.13 -7.81 5.99
CA PRO A 109 -3.20 -7.94 5.01
C PRO A 109 -3.79 -9.36 4.93
N ARG A 110 -2.95 -10.39 5.06
CA ARG A 110 -3.37 -11.79 5.08
C ARG A 110 -4.19 -12.15 6.31
N GLN A 111 -3.78 -11.61 7.45
CA GLN A 111 -4.47 -11.78 8.72
C GLN A 111 -5.88 -11.17 8.67
N ILE A 112 -6.02 -9.98 8.09
CA ILE A 112 -7.33 -9.35 7.87
C ILE A 112 -8.20 -10.27 6.99
N ALA A 113 -7.71 -10.72 5.85
CA ALA A 113 -8.46 -11.60 4.95
C ALA A 113 -8.90 -12.89 5.65
N LYS A 114 -8.00 -13.54 6.38
CA LYS A 114 -8.27 -14.78 7.14
C LYS A 114 -9.22 -14.58 8.32
N SER A 115 -9.35 -13.37 8.84
CA SER A 115 -10.27 -13.08 9.95
C SER A 115 -11.74 -13.04 9.52
N ILE A 116 -12.01 -12.89 8.23
CA ILE A 116 -13.37 -12.85 7.68
C ILE A 116 -13.91 -14.27 7.55
N PRO A 117 -15.03 -14.62 8.22
CA PRO A 117 -15.60 -15.96 8.13
C PRO A 117 -15.93 -16.36 6.69
N GLY A 118 -15.57 -17.57 6.27
CA GLY A 118 -15.85 -18.10 4.94
C GLY A 118 -14.80 -17.75 3.88
N VAL A 119 -13.95 -16.77 4.12
CA VAL A 119 -12.87 -16.41 3.18
C VAL A 119 -11.78 -17.48 3.17
N LYS A 120 -11.44 -17.95 1.96
CA LYS A 120 -10.28 -18.79 1.71
C LYS A 120 -9.19 -17.95 1.06
N LEU A 121 -8.03 -17.87 1.69
CA LEU A 121 -6.86 -17.15 1.13
C LEU A 121 -5.97 -18.13 0.38
N VAL A 122 -5.68 -17.82 -0.88
CA VAL A 122 -4.70 -18.55 -1.72
C VAL A 122 -3.55 -17.62 -2.10
N GLU A 123 -2.39 -18.19 -2.36
CA GLU A 123 -1.21 -17.42 -2.75
C GLU A 123 -0.97 -17.54 -4.26
N MET A 124 -0.60 -16.45 -4.88
CA MET A 124 -0.06 -16.48 -6.24
C MET A 124 1.34 -17.12 -6.22
N GLU A 125 1.79 -17.71 -7.33
CA GLU A 125 3.13 -18.31 -7.44
C GLU A 125 4.23 -17.35 -6.99
N LYS A 126 4.15 -16.09 -7.46
CA LYS A 126 5.08 -15.03 -7.05
C LYS A 126 4.42 -14.17 -5.98
N CYS A 127 4.65 -14.53 -4.72
CA CYS A 127 4.12 -13.84 -3.54
C CYS A 127 5.23 -13.44 -2.57
N ARG A 128 4.93 -12.64 -1.58
CA ARG A 128 5.83 -12.17 -0.52
C ARG A 128 7.09 -11.50 -1.08
N GLU A 129 8.29 -11.97 -0.70
CA GLU A 129 9.58 -11.44 -1.16
C GLU A 129 9.76 -11.53 -2.67
N ARG A 130 9.13 -12.55 -3.29
CA ARG A 130 9.15 -12.77 -4.74
C ARG A 130 7.98 -12.11 -5.47
N GLY A 131 7.16 -11.33 -4.74
CA GLY A 131 5.98 -10.67 -5.29
C GLY A 131 6.27 -9.94 -6.61
N PHE A 132 5.43 -10.19 -7.63
CA PHE A 132 5.58 -9.56 -8.94
C PHE A 132 4.96 -8.17 -8.94
N CYS A 133 5.50 -7.25 -9.75
CA CYS A 133 5.02 -5.86 -9.83
C CYS A 133 3.62 -5.80 -10.47
N CYS A 134 2.80 -4.83 -10.03
CA CYS A 134 1.52 -4.53 -10.69
C CYS A 134 1.67 -3.70 -11.97
N GLY A 135 2.84 -3.08 -12.18
CA GLY A 135 3.12 -2.23 -13.34
C GLY A 135 2.67 -0.77 -13.20
N ALA A 136 2.04 -0.35 -12.09
CA ALA A 136 1.48 1.00 -11.98
C ALA A 136 2.36 2.00 -11.23
N GLY A 137 3.13 1.55 -10.25
CA GLY A 137 3.96 2.43 -9.42
C GLY A 137 5.11 3.10 -10.18
N GLY A 138 5.74 4.11 -9.53
CA GLY A 138 6.87 4.82 -10.11
C GLY A 138 6.55 5.69 -11.32
N GLY A 139 5.28 6.07 -11.49
CA GLY A 139 4.82 6.85 -12.64
C GLY A 139 4.45 6.00 -13.86
N HIS A 140 4.65 4.68 -13.83
CA HIS A 140 4.39 3.79 -14.97
C HIS A 140 2.93 3.81 -15.45
N MET A 141 1.97 4.06 -14.56
CA MET A 141 0.55 4.16 -14.93
C MET A 141 0.25 5.28 -15.93
N TRP A 142 1.15 6.25 -16.09
CA TRP A 142 1.05 7.34 -17.07
C TRP A 142 1.95 7.14 -18.29
N MET A 143 2.66 6.02 -18.37
CA MET A 143 3.58 5.70 -19.47
C MET A 143 3.01 4.58 -20.32
N GLU A 144 3.26 4.65 -21.64
CA GLU A 144 2.90 3.57 -22.56
C GLU A 144 4.00 2.52 -22.61
N GLU A 145 3.65 1.28 -22.31
CA GLU A 145 4.52 0.13 -22.53
C GLU A 145 4.28 -0.41 -23.95
N SER A 146 5.21 -0.13 -24.86
CA SER A 146 5.09 -0.51 -26.27
C SER A 146 5.92 -1.75 -26.66
N LYS A 147 6.72 -2.31 -25.72
CA LYS A 147 7.61 -3.45 -25.99
C LYS A 147 7.30 -4.63 -25.07
N GLY A 148 7.15 -5.80 -25.67
CA GLY A 148 6.93 -7.05 -24.92
C GLY A 148 5.53 -7.14 -24.28
N THR A 149 5.40 -8.05 -23.31
CA THR A 149 4.18 -8.21 -22.53
C THR A 149 4.13 -7.17 -21.42
N LYS A 150 3.00 -6.48 -21.29
CA LYS A 150 2.81 -5.49 -20.21
C LYS A 150 2.89 -6.17 -18.84
N VAL A 151 3.56 -5.52 -17.89
CA VAL A 151 3.76 -6.04 -16.53
C VAL A 151 2.43 -6.35 -15.84
N ASN A 152 1.43 -5.48 -15.98
CA ASN A 152 0.10 -5.71 -15.42
C ASN A 152 -0.62 -6.93 -16.01
N HIS A 153 -0.46 -7.20 -17.31
CA HIS A 153 -1.03 -8.41 -17.94
C HIS A 153 -0.42 -9.67 -17.35
N GLU A 154 0.91 -9.72 -17.23
CA GLU A 154 1.62 -10.84 -16.61
C GLU A 154 1.16 -11.05 -15.16
N ARG A 155 0.99 -9.97 -14.38
CA ARG A 155 0.48 -10.08 -13.01
C ARG A 155 -0.97 -10.54 -12.95
N THR A 156 -1.80 -10.06 -13.88
CA THR A 156 -3.19 -10.53 -13.98
C THR A 156 -3.26 -12.00 -14.32
N GLN A 157 -2.39 -12.50 -15.21
CA GLN A 157 -2.34 -13.92 -15.52
C GLN A 157 -2.00 -14.75 -14.28
N GLN A 158 -1.00 -14.35 -13.48
CA GLN A 158 -0.67 -15.04 -12.23
C GLN A 158 -1.84 -15.07 -11.22
N PHE A 159 -2.71 -14.06 -11.24
CA PHE A 159 -3.96 -14.10 -10.48
C PHE A 159 -4.93 -15.12 -11.06
N LEU A 160 -5.18 -15.09 -12.37
CA LEU A 160 -6.10 -16.04 -13.03
C LEU A 160 -5.68 -17.50 -12.84
N ASP A 161 -4.38 -17.75 -12.83
CA ASP A 161 -3.82 -19.10 -12.60
C ASP A 161 -4.11 -19.65 -11.19
N THR A 162 -4.53 -18.80 -10.25
CA THR A 162 -4.94 -19.24 -8.90
C THR A 162 -6.37 -19.75 -8.83
N GLU A 163 -7.17 -19.51 -9.88
CA GLU A 163 -8.62 -19.81 -9.92
C GLU A 163 -9.41 -19.15 -8.76
N ALA A 164 -8.87 -18.09 -8.16
CA ALA A 164 -9.53 -17.34 -7.09
C ALA A 164 -10.63 -16.44 -7.65
N ASP A 165 -11.70 -16.27 -6.87
CA ASP A 165 -12.85 -15.43 -7.24
C ASP A 165 -12.51 -13.94 -7.23
N THR A 166 -11.57 -13.56 -6.34
CA THR A 166 -11.28 -12.15 -6.04
C THR A 166 -9.80 -11.93 -5.81
N VAL A 167 -9.28 -10.81 -6.28
CA VAL A 167 -7.94 -10.34 -5.91
C VAL A 167 -8.01 -9.36 -4.75
N GLY A 168 -7.29 -9.67 -3.67
CA GLY A 168 -7.08 -8.74 -2.55
C GLY A 168 -5.88 -7.86 -2.80
N VAL A 169 -6.04 -6.55 -2.63
CA VAL A 169 -4.97 -5.55 -2.79
C VAL A 169 -4.93 -4.60 -1.60
N SER A 170 -3.75 -4.04 -1.30
CA SER A 170 -3.56 -3.05 -0.24
C SER A 170 -2.86 -1.80 -0.78
N CYS A 171 -3.11 -1.46 -2.03
CA CYS A 171 -2.53 -0.33 -2.73
C CYS A 171 -3.56 0.30 -3.68
N PRO A 172 -3.68 1.64 -3.74
CA PRO A 172 -4.61 2.31 -4.64
C PRO A 172 -4.13 2.41 -6.10
N PHE A 173 -2.87 2.03 -6.38
CA PHE A 173 -2.30 2.00 -7.73
C PHE A 173 -2.60 0.72 -8.48
#